data_9ff58be7f7f384444109c2e29ac2b140
#
_entry.id   9ff58be7f7f384444109c2e29ac2b140
#
_cell.length_a   1.000
_cell.length_b   1.000
_cell.length_c   1.000
_cell.angle_alpha   90.00
_cell.angle_beta   90.00
_cell.angle_gamma   90.00
#
_symmetry.space_group_name_H-M   'P 1'
#
loop_
_entity.id
_entity.type
_entity.pdbx_description
1 polymer ?
#
loop_
_entity_poly.entity_id
_entity_poly.type
_entity_poly.pdbx_seq_one_letter_code
_entity_poly.pdbx_strand_id
1 'polypeptide(L)'
;SNDVHCTPMILSTQAETPSHRLGTYYLETGYGIRASKVTYDRKHSAITEYDFSRVDLDALLDGYDWLHLSGITPALAPNCRPLIMDMLKTAKKKGLTVSFDGNFRSSLWSWEEARDFCTECLPYVDVLLGIEPYHLWKDENDHAQGDWKDGVPLQPS
;
A
#
# COMPACT_ATOMS: atom_id res chain seq x y z
N SER A 1 18.46 -13.31 15.26
CA SER A 1 18.25 -12.00 14.63
C SER A 1 17.84 -12.25 13.19
N ASN A 2 16.72 -11.70 12.78
CA ASN A 2 16.33 -11.73 11.38
C ASN A 2 17.20 -10.69 10.65
N ASP A 3 17.99 -11.13 9.68
CA ASP A 3 18.81 -10.23 8.87
C ASP A 3 17.88 -9.42 7.96
N VAL A 4 17.52 -8.22 8.42
CA VAL A 4 16.77 -7.25 7.61
C VAL A 4 17.79 -6.34 6.92
N HIS A 5 17.85 -6.40 5.60
CA HIS A 5 18.66 -5.51 4.79
C HIS A 5 18.03 -4.11 4.73
N CYS A 6 18.68 -3.14 5.37
CA CYS A 6 18.28 -1.73 5.34
C CYS A 6 19.07 -0.90 4.32
N THR A 7 19.87 -1.53 3.48
CA THR A 7 20.70 -0.85 2.47
C THR A 7 19.90 0.04 1.49
N PRO A 8 18.64 -0.33 1.12
CA PRO A 8 17.82 0.51 0.25
C PRO A 8 17.20 1.73 0.95
N MET A 9 17.51 1.97 2.23
CA MET A 9 16.94 3.13 2.94
C MET A 9 17.49 4.43 2.36
N ILE A 10 16.61 5.24 1.78
CA ILE A 10 16.95 6.52 1.20
C ILE A 10 17.00 7.57 2.31
N LEU A 11 18.17 8.19 2.50
CA LEU A 11 18.33 9.35 3.36
C LEU A 11 18.14 10.60 2.51
N SER A 12 16.97 11.22 2.57
CA SER A 12 16.68 12.46 1.85
C SER A 12 17.32 13.67 2.54
N THR A 13 17.71 14.66 1.73
CA THR A 13 18.17 15.96 2.21
C THR A 13 16.98 16.93 2.33
N GLN A 14 17.15 18.05 3.04
CA GLN A 14 16.14 19.10 3.13
C GLN A 14 15.80 19.72 1.76
N ALA A 15 16.72 19.69 0.81
CA ALA A 15 16.48 20.15 -0.56
C ALA A 15 15.53 19.21 -1.32
N GLU A 16 15.58 17.91 -1.03
CA GLU A 16 14.75 16.87 -1.68
C GLU A 16 13.38 16.71 -1.01
N THR A 17 13.31 16.95 0.29
CA THR A 17 12.08 16.87 1.09
C THR A 17 12.05 18.06 2.05
N PRO A 18 11.43 19.17 1.67
CA PRO A 18 11.46 20.42 2.44
C PRO A 18 11.01 20.29 3.90
N SER A 19 10.02 19.44 4.16
CA SER A 19 9.56 19.16 5.53
C SER A 19 10.55 18.33 6.35
N HIS A 20 11.36 17.54 5.69
CA HIS A 20 12.45 16.71 6.25
C HIS A 20 12.05 15.98 7.55
N ARG A 21 10.86 15.39 7.57
CA ARG A 21 10.31 14.70 8.74
C ARG A 21 9.82 13.30 8.38
N LEU A 22 9.83 12.42 9.35
CA LEU A 22 9.14 11.13 9.25
C LEU A 22 7.65 11.29 9.57
N GLY A 23 6.83 10.47 8.93
CA GLY A 23 5.44 10.27 9.37
C GLY A 23 5.44 9.58 10.73
N THR A 24 4.54 10.01 11.62
CA THR A 24 4.39 9.46 12.96
C THR A 24 2.97 8.99 13.21
N TYR A 25 2.81 8.17 14.24
CA TYR A 25 1.51 7.85 14.79
C TYR A 25 1.57 7.82 16.31
N TYR A 26 0.43 8.07 16.93
CA TYR A 26 0.26 8.06 18.38
C TYR A 26 -0.76 6.98 18.73
N LEU A 27 -0.36 6.00 19.54
CA LEU A 27 -1.25 4.95 20.03
C LEU A 27 -1.65 5.28 21.48
N GLU A 28 -2.94 5.56 21.65
CA GLU A 28 -3.56 5.60 22.97
C GLU A 28 -4.11 4.21 23.29
N THR A 29 -3.51 3.52 24.25
CA THR A 29 -4.00 2.20 24.67
C THR A 29 -5.29 2.34 25.47
N GLY A 30 -6.31 1.59 25.09
CA GLY A 30 -7.56 1.52 25.83
C GLY A 30 -7.41 0.70 27.12
N TYR A 31 -8.34 0.93 28.05
CA TYR A 31 -8.48 0.12 29.26
C TYR A 31 -9.95 -0.05 29.64
N GLY A 32 -10.34 -1.25 30.02
CA GLY A 32 -11.73 -1.58 30.31
C GLY A 32 -12.64 -1.39 29.11
N ILE A 33 -13.66 -0.54 29.24
CA ILE A 33 -14.61 -0.21 28.17
C ILE A 33 -14.10 0.82 27.17
N ARG A 34 -12.95 1.44 27.44
CA ARG A 34 -12.33 2.45 26.56
C ARG A 34 -11.56 1.74 25.46
N ALA A 35 -11.97 1.93 24.21
CA ALA A 35 -11.23 1.44 23.05
C ALA A 35 -9.87 2.12 22.89
N SER A 36 -8.91 1.38 22.32
CA SER A 36 -7.64 1.97 21.85
C SER A 36 -7.90 2.90 20.67
N LYS A 37 -7.10 3.98 20.58
CA LYS A 37 -7.17 4.96 19.49
C LYS A 37 -5.80 5.16 18.88
N VAL A 38 -5.75 5.17 17.54
CA VAL A 38 -4.55 5.52 16.78
C VAL A 38 -4.78 6.85 16.09
N THR A 39 -3.87 7.80 16.31
CA THR A 39 -3.86 9.08 15.59
C THR A 39 -2.62 9.13 14.70
N TYR A 40 -2.83 9.32 13.39
CA TYR A 40 -1.76 9.39 12.40
C TYR A 40 -1.40 10.84 12.07
N ASP A 41 -0.11 11.12 12.01
CA ASP A 41 0.46 12.37 11.49
C ASP A 41 1.45 12.05 10.36
N ARG A 42 0.93 11.95 9.13
CA ARG A 42 1.67 11.53 7.93
C ARG A 42 1.82 12.64 6.89
N LYS A 43 1.03 13.71 6.99
CA LYS A 43 1.08 14.82 6.03
C LYS A 43 2.46 15.49 6.06
N HIS A 44 2.93 15.90 4.90
CA HIS A 44 4.23 16.57 4.75
C HIS A 44 5.39 15.79 5.36
N SER A 45 5.33 14.45 5.31
CA SER A 45 6.46 13.60 5.63
C SER A 45 7.35 13.41 4.40
N ALA A 46 8.62 13.06 4.60
CA ALA A 46 9.60 12.91 3.53
C ALA A 46 9.11 12.02 2.37
N ILE A 47 8.41 10.92 2.67
CA ILE A 47 7.84 10.03 1.65
C ILE A 47 6.80 10.72 0.74
N THR A 48 6.09 11.74 1.25
CA THR A 48 5.06 12.45 0.47
C THR A 48 5.64 13.55 -0.43
N GLU A 49 6.93 13.85 -0.28
CA GLU A 49 7.62 14.95 -0.98
C GLU A 49 8.75 14.46 -1.88
N TYR A 50 9.26 13.24 -1.64
CA TYR A 50 10.41 12.71 -2.35
C TYR A 50 10.13 12.43 -3.83
N ASP A 51 11.07 12.75 -4.69
CA ASP A 51 11.05 12.43 -6.12
C ASP A 51 11.57 10.99 -6.35
N PHE A 52 10.66 10.05 -6.45
CA PHE A 52 10.97 8.64 -6.65
C PHE A 52 11.47 8.30 -8.06
N SER A 53 11.38 9.21 -9.03
CA SER A 53 11.92 8.98 -10.39
C SER A 53 13.43 8.80 -10.39
N ARG A 54 14.09 9.19 -9.30
CA ARG A 54 15.56 9.08 -9.10
C ARG A 54 15.99 7.71 -8.56
N VAL A 55 15.05 6.84 -8.22
CA VAL A 55 15.35 5.52 -7.67
C VAL A 55 15.62 4.53 -8.78
N ASP A 56 16.80 3.90 -8.75
CA ASP A 56 17.11 2.78 -9.65
C ASP A 56 16.40 1.51 -9.16
N LEU A 57 15.21 1.26 -9.72
CA LEU A 57 14.39 0.10 -9.36
C LEU A 57 14.98 -1.22 -9.85
N ASP A 58 15.74 -1.21 -10.95
CA ASP A 58 16.43 -2.41 -11.43
C ASP A 58 17.50 -2.87 -10.43
N ALA A 59 18.29 -1.93 -9.91
CA ALA A 59 19.26 -2.23 -8.86
C ALA A 59 18.60 -2.55 -7.52
N LEU A 60 17.51 -1.84 -7.16
CA LEU A 60 16.79 -2.05 -5.90
C LEU A 60 16.20 -3.45 -5.79
N LEU A 61 15.66 -3.99 -6.89
CA LEU A 61 15.00 -5.29 -6.95
C LEU A 61 15.95 -6.43 -7.38
N ASP A 62 17.23 -6.16 -7.53
CA ASP A 62 18.19 -7.18 -7.93
C ASP A 62 18.46 -8.18 -6.81
N GLY A 63 18.50 -9.47 -7.17
CA GLY A 63 18.77 -10.56 -6.22
C GLY A 63 17.59 -10.92 -5.31
N TYR A 64 16.40 -10.40 -5.56
CA TYR A 64 15.17 -10.80 -4.86
C TYR A 64 14.26 -11.65 -5.74
N ASP A 65 13.50 -12.55 -5.10
CA ASP A 65 12.53 -13.45 -5.76
C ASP A 65 11.08 -13.01 -5.50
N TRP A 66 10.87 -12.13 -4.50
CA TRP A 66 9.54 -11.73 -4.05
C TRP A 66 9.49 -10.24 -3.71
N LEU A 67 8.46 -9.57 -4.23
CA LEU A 67 8.11 -8.19 -3.89
C LEU A 67 6.76 -8.17 -3.17
N HIS A 68 6.73 -7.58 -1.98
CA HIS A 68 5.47 -7.30 -1.27
C HIS A 68 5.18 -5.80 -1.22
N LEU A 69 3.98 -5.42 -1.62
CA LEU A 69 3.53 -4.02 -1.63
C LEU A 69 2.20 -3.87 -0.89
N SER A 70 1.92 -2.65 -0.43
CA SER A 70 0.68 -2.32 0.27
C SER A 70 -0.01 -1.12 -0.37
N GLY A 71 -1.34 -1.19 -0.48
CA GLY A 71 -2.21 -0.11 -0.94
C GLY A 71 -2.20 1.14 -0.06
N ILE A 72 -1.62 1.09 1.14
CA ILE A 72 -1.40 2.30 1.93
C ILE A 72 -0.42 3.25 1.23
N THR A 73 0.67 2.72 0.65
CA THR A 73 1.73 3.55 0.06
C THR A 73 1.21 4.46 -1.06
N PRO A 74 0.49 3.99 -2.09
CA PRO A 74 -0.03 4.85 -3.15
C PRO A 74 -1.10 5.83 -2.67
N ALA A 75 -1.72 5.55 -1.52
CA ALA A 75 -2.71 6.42 -0.90
C ALA A 75 -2.11 7.59 -0.10
N LEU A 76 -0.81 7.54 0.23
CA LEU A 76 -0.16 8.57 1.04
C LEU A 76 0.00 9.89 0.30
N ALA A 77 0.38 9.85 -0.98
CA ALA A 77 0.57 11.04 -1.81
C ALA A 77 0.60 10.67 -3.31
N PRO A 78 0.29 11.63 -4.20
CA PRO A 78 0.28 11.39 -5.66
C PRO A 78 1.62 10.88 -6.23
N ASN A 79 2.76 11.29 -5.67
CA ASN A 79 4.10 10.85 -6.09
C ASN A 79 4.36 9.36 -5.78
N CYS A 80 3.62 8.76 -4.86
CA CYS A 80 3.76 7.35 -4.50
C CYS A 80 3.10 6.41 -5.53
N ARG A 81 2.09 6.87 -6.27
CA ARG A 81 1.36 6.04 -7.25
C ARG A 81 2.26 5.58 -8.41
N PRO A 82 3.00 6.49 -9.11
CA PRO A 82 3.95 6.09 -10.13
C PRO A 82 5.02 5.13 -9.62
N LEU A 83 5.56 5.36 -8.42
CA LEU A 83 6.55 4.48 -7.81
C LEU A 83 6.03 3.03 -7.73
N ILE A 84 4.81 2.84 -7.19
CA ILE A 84 4.23 1.49 -7.05
C ILE A 84 4.04 0.83 -8.41
N MET A 85 3.55 1.56 -9.41
CA MET A 85 3.37 1.01 -10.76
C MET A 85 4.71 0.64 -11.41
N ASP A 86 5.74 1.44 -11.24
CA ASP A 86 7.07 1.17 -11.78
C ASP A 86 7.74 -0.01 -11.06
N MET A 87 7.57 -0.13 -9.74
CA MET A 87 8.01 -1.31 -8.98
C MET A 87 7.33 -2.59 -9.46
N LEU A 88 6.02 -2.57 -9.68
CA LEU A 88 5.26 -3.71 -10.20
C LEU A 88 5.75 -4.14 -11.57
N LYS A 89 5.91 -3.20 -12.50
CA LYS A 89 6.42 -3.46 -13.86
C LYS A 89 7.84 -4.02 -13.83
N THR A 90 8.71 -3.43 -13.02
CA THR A 90 10.10 -3.88 -12.88
C THR A 90 10.17 -5.28 -12.27
N ALA A 91 9.37 -5.56 -11.23
CA ALA A 91 9.30 -6.89 -10.62
C ALA A 91 8.87 -7.95 -11.64
N LYS A 92 7.84 -7.68 -12.43
CA LYS A 92 7.40 -8.63 -13.48
C LYS A 92 8.46 -8.83 -14.56
N LYS A 93 9.12 -7.77 -15.01
CA LYS A 93 10.23 -7.85 -15.96
C LYS A 93 11.38 -8.74 -15.43
N LYS A 94 11.66 -8.67 -14.14
CA LYS A 94 12.68 -9.48 -13.46
C LYS A 94 12.21 -10.88 -13.07
N GLY A 95 10.94 -11.21 -13.23
CA GLY A 95 10.36 -12.52 -12.90
C GLY A 95 10.09 -12.72 -11.40
N LEU A 96 9.99 -11.65 -10.61
CA LEU A 96 9.65 -11.75 -9.20
C LEU A 96 8.20 -12.16 -9.01
N THR A 97 7.94 -12.90 -7.93
CA THR A 97 6.58 -13.07 -7.41
C THR A 97 6.14 -11.80 -6.72
N VAL A 98 4.97 -11.30 -7.06
CA VAL A 98 4.41 -10.06 -6.49
C VAL A 98 3.23 -10.37 -5.61
N SER A 99 3.29 -9.94 -4.34
CA SER A 99 2.13 -9.90 -3.45
C SER A 99 1.72 -8.46 -3.17
N PHE A 100 0.42 -8.21 -3.18
CA PHE A 100 -0.16 -6.91 -2.94
C PHE A 100 -1.25 -7.02 -1.87
N ASP A 101 -1.14 -6.21 -0.82
CA ASP A 101 -2.18 -6.06 0.20
C ASP A 101 -2.98 -4.80 -0.12
N GLY A 102 -4.26 -4.95 -0.47
CA GLY A 102 -5.17 -3.83 -0.78
C GLY A 102 -5.26 -2.80 0.32
N ASN A 103 -5.31 -3.25 1.57
CA ASN A 103 -5.16 -2.47 2.80
C ASN A 103 -5.88 -1.12 2.77
N PHE A 104 -7.15 -1.13 2.34
CA PHE A 104 -7.95 0.08 2.15
C PHE A 104 -8.06 0.89 3.43
N ARG A 105 -7.93 2.21 3.31
CA ARG A 105 -8.11 3.17 4.41
C ARG A 105 -8.91 4.37 3.91
N SER A 106 -10.16 4.45 4.29
CA SER A 106 -11.07 5.55 3.92
C SER A 106 -10.58 6.93 4.38
N SER A 107 -9.64 6.99 5.32
CA SER A 107 -9.01 8.23 5.77
C SER A 107 -7.90 8.74 4.84
N LEU A 108 -7.46 7.95 3.85
CA LEU A 108 -6.37 8.30 2.94
C LEU A 108 -6.87 8.64 1.53
N TRP A 109 -7.84 7.90 1.02
CA TRP A 109 -8.40 8.08 -0.31
C TRP A 109 -9.84 7.59 -0.38
N SER A 110 -10.56 7.97 -1.45
CA SER A 110 -11.91 7.48 -1.67
C SER A 110 -11.90 6.01 -2.09
N TRP A 111 -13.06 5.38 -1.98
CA TRP A 111 -13.26 4.02 -2.46
C TRP A 111 -12.97 3.89 -3.97
N GLU A 112 -13.47 4.85 -4.75
CA GLU A 112 -13.30 4.89 -6.20
C GLU A 112 -11.82 5.00 -6.59
N GLU A 113 -11.07 5.90 -5.93
CA GLU A 113 -9.62 6.04 -6.18
C GLU A 113 -8.87 4.76 -5.83
N ALA A 114 -9.21 4.12 -4.70
CA ALA A 114 -8.59 2.86 -4.29
C ALA A 114 -8.88 1.74 -5.30
N ARG A 115 -10.14 1.58 -5.69
CA ARG A 115 -10.57 0.60 -6.68
C ARG A 115 -9.84 0.78 -8.01
N ASP A 116 -9.86 1.99 -8.56
CA ASP A 116 -9.30 2.28 -9.87
C ASP A 116 -7.79 2.01 -9.88
N PHE A 117 -7.07 2.49 -8.87
CA PHE A 117 -5.63 2.22 -8.76
C PHE A 117 -5.32 0.73 -8.54
N CYS A 118 -6.05 0.05 -7.66
CA CYS A 118 -5.86 -1.37 -7.44
C CYS A 118 -6.12 -2.19 -8.71
N THR A 119 -7.11 -1.79 -9.52
CA THR A 119 -7.38 -2.43 -10.81
C THR A 119 -6.19 -2.34 -11.75
N GLU A 120 -5.54 -1.18 -11.82
CA GLU A 120 -4.33 -1.00 -12.63
C GLU A 120 -3.18 -1.91 -12.15
N CYS A 121 -3.13 -2.22 -10.85
CA CYS A 121 -2.10 -3.09 -10.27
C CYS A 121 -2.32 -4.58 -10.58
N LEU A 122 -3.58 -5.04 -10.68
CA LEU A 122 -3.93 -6.46 -10.78
C LEU A 122 -3.15 -7.27 -11.84
N PRO A 123 -2.90 -6.75 -13.06
CA PRO A 123 -2.15 -7.52 -14.08
C PRO A 123 -0.71 -7.88 -13.66
N TYR A 124 -0.20 -7.25 -12.61
CA TYR A 124 1.17 -7.43 -12.12
C TYR A 124 1.23 -8.20 -10.81
N VAL A 125 0.08 -8.60 -10.23
CA VAL A 125 -0.01 -9.21 -8.89
C VAL A 125 -0.23 -10.72 -9.03
N ASP A 126 0.56 -11.51 -8.33
CA ASP A 126 0.43 -12.97 -8.27
C ASP A 126 -0.34 -13.41 -7.03
N VAL A 127 -0.21 -12.66 -5.90
CA VAL A 127 -0.88 -12.96 -4.63
C VAL A 127 -1.55 -11.69 -4.11
N LEU A 128 -2.87 -11.73 -4.00
CA LEU A 128 -3.67 -10.64 -3.46
C LEU A 128 -4.03 -10.90 -2.01
N LEU A 129 -3.76 -9.93 -1.14
CA LEU A 129 -4.13 -9.93 0.27
C LEU A 129 -5.07 -8.74 0.53
N GLY A 130 -5.99 -8.89 1.50
CA GLY A 130 -6.91 -7.83 1.84
C GLY A 130 -7.83 -7.49 0.67
N ILE A 131 -8.99 -8.13 0.60
CA ILE A 131 -9.91 -8.04 -0.55
C ILE A 131 -10.90 -6.88 -0.45
N GLU A 132 -10.83 -6.07 0.62
CA GLU A 132 -11.80 -5.02 0.89
C GLU A 132 -12.05 -4.09 -0.31
N PRO A 133 -11.05 -3.64 -1.09
CA PRO A 133 -11.33 -2.86 -2.27
C PRO A 133 -12.06 -3.63 -3.36
N TYR A 134 -11.94 -4.94 -3.42
CA TYR A 134 -12.42 -5.76 -4.54
C TYR A 134 -13.77 -6.42 -4.30
N HIS A 135 -14.10 -6.76 -3.07
CA HIS A 135 -15.39 -7.39 -2.74
C HIS A 135 -16.58 -6.42 -2.90
N LEU A 136 -16.32 -5.12 -2.92
CA LEU A 136 -17.32 -4.10 -3.20
C LEU A 136 -17.49 -3.83 -4.70
N TRP A 137 -16.72 -4.50 -5.54
CA TRP A 137 -16.86 -4.42 -6.99
C TRP A 137 -18.18 -5.07 -7.41
N LYS A 138 -19.17 -4.26 -7.54
CA LYS A 138 -20.41 -4.64 -8.22
C LYS A 138 -20.24 -4.31 -9.69
N ASP A 139 -19.90 -5.30 -10.50
CA ASP A 139 -20.26 -5.28 -11.90
C ASP A 139 -21.79 -5.34 -11.95
N GLU A 140 -22.44 -4.54 -12.80
CA GLU A 140 -23.89 -4.54 -12.97
C GLU A 140 -24.43 -5.92 -13.35
N ASN A 141 -23.56 -6.83 -13.76
CA ASN A 141 -23.85 -8.21 -14.16
C ASN A 141 -23.35 -9.26 -13.16
N ASP A 142 -22.65 -8.89 -12.09
CA ASP A 142 -22.12 -9.85 -11.12
C ASP A 142 -23.13 -10.12 -10.01
N HIS A 143 -23.78 -11.27 -10.09
CA HIS A 143 -24.68 -11.82 -9.07
C HIS A 143 -23.94 -12.63 -8.00
N ALA A 144 -22.63 -12.74 -8.05
CA ALA A 144 -21.82 -13.42 -7.06
C ALA A 144 -21.61 -12.53 -5.83
N GLN A 145 -22.64 -12.36 -5.04
CA GLN A 145 -22.63 -11.55 -3.85
C GLN A 145 -22.41 -12.43 -2.62
N GLY A 146 -21.19 -12.44 -2.10
CA GLY A 146 -21.00 -12.72 -0.70
C GLY A 146 -21.11 -11.43 0.09
N ASP A 147 -22.05 -11.30 1.00
CA ASP A 147 -21.96 -10.29 2.04
C ASP A 147 -20.76 -10.63 2.91
N TRP A 148 -19.82 -9.68 3.01
CA TRP A 148 -18.60 -9.84 3.81
C TRP A 148 -18.73 -8.97 5.04
N LYS A 149 -18.56 -9.54 6.20
CA LYS A 149 -18.42 -8.81 7.44
C LYS A 149 -17.10 -9.21 8.07
N ASP A 150 -16.26 -8.23 8.38
CA ASP A 150 -14.95 -8.43 9.02
C ASP A 150 -14.01 -9.38 8.25
N GLY A 151 -14.07 -9.37 6.90
CA GLY A 151 -13.19 -10.18 6.04
C GLY A 151 -13.55 -11.67 5.97
N VAL A 152 -14.71 -12.07 6.49
CA VAL A 152 -15.22 -13.44 6.42
C VAL A 152 -16.48 -13.49 5.57
N PRO A 153 -16.60 -14.40 4.58
CA PRO A 153 -17.84 -14.55 3.84
C PRO A 153 -18.98 -14.95 4.78
N LEU A 154 -20.08 -14.21 4.73
CA LEU A 154 -21.30 -14.63 5.41
C LEU A 154 -21.85 -15.84 4.67
N GLN A 155 -22.04 -16.95 5.38
CA GLN A 155 -22.69 -18.14 4.85
C GLN A 155 -24.12 -17.76 4.42
N PRO A 156 -24.59 -18.18 3.24
CA PRO A 156 -25.96 -17.98 2.86
C PRO A 156 -26.88 -18.71 3.88
N SER A 157 -27.82 -17.96 4.40
CA SER A 157 -28.88 -18.47 5.31
C SER A 157 -29.82 -19.39 4.58
#